data_4c0674a52f6105bbae6994a8fdba63bb
#
_entry.id   4c0674a52f6105bbae6994a8fdba63bb
#
_cell.length_a   1.000
_cell.length_b   1.000
_cell.length_c   1.000
_cell.angle_alpha   90.00
_cell.angle_beta   90.00
_cell.angle_gamma   90.00
#
_symmetry.space_group_name_H-M   'P 1'
#
loop_
_entity.id
_entity.type
_entity.pdbx_description
1 polymer ?
#
loop_
_entity_poly.entity_id
_entity_poly.type
_entity_poly.pdbx_seq_one_letter_code
_entity_poly.pdbx_strand_id
1 'polypeptide(L)'
;LVLAFLILVSFTSNSYSRDQIKIVGSSTVYPYATVVAEKFGKSGKFKTPVIESTGTGGGMKLFCAGVGANHPDITNASRAIKEKELALCSKNGVDEIIEIVVGNDGISLAHAVDAPDADFTKEQLWRALAHEVDVDGKLIKNPYTKWNEIDASLPNKKIEILIAPPTSGTRDAWNSLVMGKGCSKTAKSLY
;
A
#
# COMPACT_ATOMS: atom_id res chain seq x y z
N LEU A 1 59.33 -15.10 35.39
CA LEU A 1 58.55 -15.67 34.27
C LEU A 1 57.04 -15.48 34.59
N VAL A 2 56.43 -14.44 34.07
CA VAL A 2 54.97 -14.19 34.22
C VAL A 2 54.29 -14.77 32.98
N LEU A 3 53.53 -15.86 33.19
CA LEU A 3 52.72 -16.48 32.17
C LEU A 3 51.43 -15.70 32.03
N ALA A 4 51.31 -14.88 31.00
CA ALA A 4 50.06 -14.16 30.67
C ALA A 4 49.09 -15.16 30.02
N PHE A 5 48.05 -15.56 30.73
CA PHE A 5 46.95 -16.38 30.24
C PHE A 5 45.98 -15.48 29.46
N LEU A 6 46.11 -15.44 28.15
CA LEU A 6 45.16 -14.77 27.28
C LEU A 6 43.87 -15.62 27.23
N ILE A 7 42.85 -15.21 27.99
CA ILE A 7 41.50 -15.76 27.85
C ILE A 7 40.88 -15.15 26.59
N LEU A 8 40.90 -15.89 25.49
CA LEU A 8 40.10 -15.58 24.30
C LEU A 8 38.63 -15.85 24.65
N VAL A 9 37.91 -14.82 25.05
CA VAL A 9 36.46 -14.89 25.17
C VAL A 9 35.90 -14.87 23.73
N SER A 10 35.68 -16.07 23.19
CA SER A 10 34.93 -16.23 21.93
C SER A 10 33.49 -15.77 22.19
N PHE A 11 33.13 -14.54 21.78
CA PHE A 11 31.75 -14.15 21.65
C PHE A 11 31.12 -14.98 20.53
N THR A 12 30.54 -16.10 20.88
CA THR A 12 29.61 -16.80 19.97
C THR A 12 28.37 -15.95 19.86
N SER A 13 28.33 -15.13 18.81
CA SER A 13 27.10 -14.45 18.41
C SER A 13 26.09 -15.54 18.07
N ASN A 14 25.18 -15.84 19.02
CA ASN A 14 24.02 -16.66 18.69
C ASN A 14 23.19 -15.91 17.66
N SER A 15 23.41 -16.21 16.39
CA SER A 15 22.52 -15.76 15.32
C SER A 15 21.20 -16.50 15.51
N TYR A 16 20.26 -15.86 16.18
CA TYR A 16 18.88 -16.33 16.25
C TYR A 16 18.26 -16.19 14.85
N SER A 17 18.44 -17.22 14.04
CA SER A 17 17.69 -17.37 12.80
C SER A 17 16.25 -17.70 13.14
N ARG A 18 15.32 -16.85 12.69
CA ARG A 18 13.89 -17.16 12.76
C ARG A 18 13.60 -18.30 11.77
N ASP A 19 12.96 -19.36 12.25
CA ASP A 19 12.61 -20.55 11.46
C ASP A 19 11.22 -20.44 10.81
N GLN A 20 10.57 -19.26 10.92
CA GLN A 20 9.23 -18.99 10.39
C GLN A 20 9.22 -17.66 9.64
N ILE A 21 8.78 -17.70 8.39
CA ILE A 21 8.67 -16.52 7.53
C ILE A 21 7.55 -15.61 8.07
N LYS A 22 7.84 -14.32 8.20
CA LYS A 22 6.89 -13.27 8.56
C LYS A 22 6.59 -12.41 7.35
N ILE A 23 5.29 -12.31 7.01
CA ILE A 23 4.76 -11.57 5.86
C ILE A 23 3.80 -10.52 6.38
N VAL A 24 3.92 -9.29 5.89
CA VAL A 24 3.01 -8.18 6.24
C VAL A 24 2.51 -7.52 4.95
N GLY A 25 1.49 -6.68 5.03
CA GLY A 25 1.17 -5.77 3.92
C GLY A 25 -0.26 -5.83 3.42
N SER A 26 -0.43 -5.81 2.10
CA SER A 26 -1.69 -5.59 1.40
C SER A 26 -2.83 -6.50 1.84
N SER A 27 -3.96 -5.91 2.22
CA SER A 27 -5.21 -6.63 2.48
C SER A 27 -5.81 -7.27 1.22
N THR A 28 -5.54 -6.73 0.04
CA THR A 28 -5.96 -7.30 -1.24
C THR A 28 -5.24 -8.62 -1.52
N VAL A 29 -3.94 -8.68 -1.23
CA VAL A 29 -3.10 -9.88 -1.46
C VAL A 29 -3.26 -10.90 -0.33
N TYR A 30 -3.66 -10.46 0.87
CA TYR A 30 -3.75 -11.28 2.08
C TYR A 30 -4.45 -12.64 1.88
N PRO A 31 -5.68 -12.75 1.31
CA PRO A 31 -6.37 -14.02 1.16
C PRO A 31 -5.60 -15.00 0.25
N TYR A 32 -4.97 -14.51 -0.80
CA TYR A 32 -4.18 -15.34 -1.70
C TYR A 32 -2.88 -15.82 -1.04
N ALA A 33 -2.18 -14.91 -0.37
CA ALA A 33 -0.97 -15.23 0.36
C ALA A 33 -1.22 -16.26 1.48
N THR A 34 -2.37 -16.18 2.16
CA THR A 34 -2.77 -17.13 3.20
C THR A 34 -2.90 -18.56 2.64
N VAL A 35 -3.56 -18.72 1.49
CA VAL A 35 -3.68 -20.03 0.84
C VAL A 35 -2.31 -20.59 0.44
N VAL A 36 -1.42 -19.73 -0.07
CA VAL A 36 -0.06 -20.15 -0.45
C VAL A 36 0.74 -20.56 0.80
N ALA A 37 0.68 -19.77 1.88
CA ALA A 37 1.36 -20.06 3.14
C ALA A 37 0.90 -21.38 3.77
N GLU A 38 -0.41 -21.65 3.78
CA GLU A 38 -0.95 -22.91 4.26
C GLU A 38 -0.44 -24.12 3.45
N LYS A 39 -0.45 -23.99 2.11
CA LYS A 39 0.07 -25.05 1.23
C LYS A 39 1.57 -25.26 1.45
N PHE A 40 2.34 -24.19 1.63
CA PHE A 40 3.75 -24.25 1.91
C PHE A 40 4.04 -24.99 3.24
N GLY A 41 3.33 -24.64 4.31
CA GLY A 41 3.46 -25.29 5.62
C GLY A 41 3.04 -26.76 5.59
N LYS A 42 1.97 -27.11 4.84
CA LYS A 42 1.53 -28.50 4.65
C LYS A 42 2.56 -29.39 3.93
N SER A 43 3.54 -28.79 3.25
CA SER A 43 4.65 -29.57 2.67
C SER A 43 5.51 -30.29 3.70
N GLY A 44 5.40 -29.93 4.98
CA GLY A 44 6.08 -30.55 6.11
C GLY A 44 7.57 -30.23 6.26
N LYS A 45 8.15 -29.45 5.34
CA LYS A 45 9.57 -29.08 5.37
C LYS A 45 9.85 -27.84 6.20
N PHE A 46 8.88 -26.93 6.29
CA PHE A 46 9.01 -25.62 6.93
C PHE A 46 7.76 -25.27 7.71
N LYS A 47 7.89 -24.40 8.69
CA LYS A 47 6.73 -23.84 9.42
C LYS A 47 5.86 -23.00 8.48
N THR A 48 4.57 -23.04 8.70
CA THR A 48 3.61 -22.17 7.96
C THR A 48 3.97 -20.71 8.19
N PRO A 49 4.17 -19.90 7.12
CA PRO A 49 4.41 -18.46 7.26
C PRO A 49 3.29 -17.75 8.03
N VAL A 50 3.65 -16.76 8.83
CA VAL A 50 2.69 -15.86 9.49
C VAL A 50 2.42 -14.68 8.59
N ILE A 51 1.15 -14.38 8.35
CA ILE A 51 0.74 -13.26 7.49
C ILE A 51 -0.14 -12.28 8.26
N GLU A 52 0.22 -11.01 8.22
CA GLU A 52 -0.51 -9.91 8.85
C GLU A 52 -0.99 -8.91 7.78
N SER A 53 -2.29 -8.59 7.80
CA SER A 53 -2.88 -7.58 6.94
C SER A 53 -2.71 -6.19 7.56
N THR A 54 -1.73 -5.43 7.08
CA THR A 54 -1.40 -4.08 7.58
C THR A 54 -1.66 -2.98 6.54
N GLY A 55 -2.19 -3.36 5.37
CA GLY A 55 -2.24 -2.50 4.18
C GLY A 55 -0.86 -2.35 3.53
N THR A 56 -0.82 -2.01 2.22
CA THR A 56 0.44 -1.87 1.47
C THR A 56 1.40 -0.88 2.11
N GLY A 57 0.91 0.32 2.46
CA GLY A 57 1.77 1.35 3.06
C GLY A 57 2.27 1.00 4.47
N GLY A 58 1.43 0.34 5.28
CA GLY A 58 1.81 -0.18 6.60
C GLY A 58 2.87 -1.28 6.48
N GLY A 59 2.66 -2.22 5.56
CA GLY A 59 3.62 -3.29 5.27
C GLY A 59 4.98 -2.77 4.80
N MET A 60 5.00 -1.81 3.87
CA MET A 60 6.24 -1.17 3.41
C MET A 60 7.00 -0.49 4.55
N LYS A 61 6.28 0.20 5.46
CA LYS A 61 6.89 0.81 6.64
C LYS A 61 7.57 -0.22 7.56
N LEU A 62 6.89 -1.33 7.82
CA LEU A 62 7.42 -2.41 8.67
C LEU A 62 8.59 -3.12 8.01
N PHE A 63 8.50 -3.41 6.72
CA PHE A 63 9.54 -4.04 5.93
C PHE A 63 10.79 -3.16 5.83
N CYS A 64 10.63 -1.86 5.52
CA CYS A 64 11.72 -0.90 5.44
C CYS A 64 12.23 -0.41 6.81
N ALA A 65 11.75 -0.95 7.94
CA ALA A 65 12.24 -0.56 9.27
C ALA A 65 13.60 -1.17 9.63
N GLY A 66 14.03 -2.20 8.91
CA GLY A 66 15.33 -2.85 9.12
C GLY A 66 15.36 -4.30 8.68
N VAL A 67 16.48 -4.96 8.92
CA VAL A 67 16.72 -6.38 8.64
C VAL A 67 16.81 -7.19 9.93
N GLY A 68 16.64 -8.52 9.82
CA GLY A 68 16.81 -9.46 10.93
C GLY A 68 15.50 -9.93 11.57
N ALA A 69 15.62 -10.72 12.64
CA ALA A 69 14.52 -11.50 13.20
C ALA A 69 13.31 -10.67 13.71
N ASN A 70 13.50 -9.40 14.00
CA ASN A 70 12.45 -8.50 14.49
C ASN A 70 11.65 -7.84 13.36
N HIS A 71 12.09 -7.95 12.11
CA HIS A 71 11.47 -7.35 10.95
C HIS A 71 10.82 -8.40 10.06
N PRO A 72 9.81 -8.05 9.23
CA PRO A 72 9.22 -8.99 8.29
C PRO A 72 10.20 -9.34 7.16
N ASP A 73 10.10 -10.56 6.65
CA ASP A 73 10.91 -11.05 5.53
C ASP A 73 10.33 -10.63 4.18
N ILE A 74 9.01 -10.50 4.12
CA ILE A 74 8.26 -10.19 2.90
C ILE A 74 7.19 -9.14 3.21
N THR A 75 6.98 -8.22 2.27
CA THR A 75 5.80 -7.38 2.28
C THR A 75 4.97 -7.59 1.02
N ASN A 76 3.68 -7.87 1.21
CA ASN A 76 2.71 -7.93 0.14
C ASN A 76 2.27 -6.52 -0.25
N ALA A 77 2.13 -6.26 -1.54
CA ALA A 77 1.75 -4.97 -2.05
C ALA A 77 0.71 -5.07 -3.17
N SER A 78 -0.22 -4.14 -3.24
CA SER A 78 -1.18 -3.96 -4.33
C SER A 78 -0.75 -2.87 -5.32
N ARG A 79 0.47 -2.37 -5.20
CA ARG A 79 1.15 -1.42 -6.08
C ARG A 79 2.66 -1.55 -5.95
N ALA A 80 3.39 -1.01 -6.92
CA ALA A 80 4.85 -0.90 -6.81
C ALA A 80 5.27 -0.06 -5.60
N ILE A 81 6.48 -0.33 -5.11
CA ILE A 81 7.13 0.47 -4.07
C ILE A 81 7.37 1.90 -4.58
N LYS A 82 7.20 2.89 -3.71
CA LYS A 82 7.41 4.31 -4.05
C LYS A 82 8.85 4.73 -3.72
N GLU A 83 9.36 5.76 -4.41
CA GLU A 83 10.71 6.28 -4.19
C GLU A 83 10.99 6.63 -2.71
N LYS A 84 10.03 7.26 -2.03
CA LYS A 84 10.15 7.58 -0.60
C LYS A 84 10.21 6.34 0.29
N GLU A 85 9.60 5.24 -0.12
CA GLU A 85 9.66 3.96 0.60
C GLU A 85 11.01 3.28 0.34
N LEU A 86 11.52 3.33 -0.88
CA LEU A 86 12.89 2.90 -1.20
C LEU A 86 13.94 3.67 -0.40
N ALA A 87 13.80 5.00 -0.31
CA ALA A 87 14.69 5.82 0.51
C ALA A 87 14.63 5.47 2.01
N LEU A 88 13.44 5.12 2.53
CA LEU A 88 13.29 4.64 3.90
C LEU A 88 13.97 3.28 4.10
N CYS A 89 13.81 2.36 3.17
CA CYS A 89 14.46 1.05 3.18
C CYS A 89 15.98 1.21 3.23
N SER A 90 16.56 1.95 2.30
CA SER A 90 18.00 2.15 2.22
C SER A 90 18.55 2.85 3.48
N LYS A 91 17.85 3.85 4.01
CA LYS A 91 18.22 4.51 5.27
C LYS A 91 18.35 3.53 6.44
N ASN A 92 17.60 2.43 6.43
CA ASN A 92 17.55 1.44 7.49
C ASN A 92 18.31 0.13 7.13
N GLY A 93 19.15 0.16 6.07
CA GLY A 93 19.99 -0.96 5.66
C GLY A 93 19.25 -2.09 4.95
N VAL A 94 18.06 -1.81 4.39
CA VAL A 94 17.32 -2.72 3.51
C VAL A 94 17.62 -2.31 2.06
N ASP A 95 18.77 -2.73 1.54
CA ASP A 95 19.28 -2.24 0.26
C ASP A 95 18.96 -3.15 -0.93
N GLU A 96 18.84 -4.46 -0.69
CA GLU A 96 18.48 -5.43 -1.73
C GLU A 96 16.99 -5.79 -1.64
N ILE A 97 16.19 -5.22 -2.52
CA ILE A 97 14.74 -5.46 -2.59
C ILE A 97 14.42 -6.17 -3.90
N ILE A 98 13.80 -7.34 -3.79
CA ILE A 98 13.34 -8.11 -4.94
C ILE A 98 11.83 -7.95 -5.05
N GLU A 99 11.37 -7.38 -6.16
CA GLU A 99 9.94 -7.29 -6.49
C GLU A 99 9.53 -8.47 -7.37
N ILE A 100 8.51 -9.20 -6.93
CA ILE A 100 7.93 -10.32 -7.68
C ILE A 100 6.47 -10.00 -7.98
N VAL A 101 6.14 -9.81 -9.25
CA VAL A 101 4.77 -9.60 -9.71
C VAL A 101 4.08 -10.96 -9.78
N VAL A 102 3.07 -11.16 -8.92
CA VAL A 102 2.33 -12.43 -8.81
C VAL A 102 0.98 -12.40 -9.53
N GLY A 103 0.52 -11.23 -9.94
CA GLY A 103 -0.74 -11.06 -10.67
C GLY A 103 -1.09 -9.59 -10.88
N ASN A 104 -2.17 -9.35 -11.62
CA ASN A 104 -2.74 -8.03 -11.83
C ASN A 104 -4.12 -7.99 -11.17
N ASP A 105 -4.42 -6.87 -10.51
CA ASP A 105 -5.73 -6.58 -9.93
C ASP A 105 -6.27 -5.28 -10.52
N GLY A 106 -7.58 -5.15 -10.59
CA GLY A 106 -8.27 -3.98 -11.15
C GLY A 106 -9.21 -3.35 -10.14
N ILE A 107 -9.32 -2.02 -10.17
CA ILE A 107 -10.34 -1.28 -9.45
C ILE A 107 -11.41 -0.85 -10.44
N SER A 108 -12.66 -1.22 -10.17
CA SER A 108 -13.82 -0.79 -10.93
C SER A 108 -14.71 0.12 -10.10
N LEU A 109 -15.45 0.98 -10.80
CA LEU A 109 -16.59 1.69 -10.25
C LEU A 109 -17.83 0.82 -10.46
N ALA A 110 -18.64 0.74 -9.43
CA ALA A 110 -19.93 0.06 -9.52
C ALA A 110 -21.04 1.02 -9.06
N HIS A 111 -22.18 0.95 -9.69
CA HIS A 111 -23.38 1.69 -9.33
C HIS A 111 -24.60 0.75 -9.27
N ALA A 112 -25.69 1.22 -8.68
CA ALA A 112 -26.95 0.48 -8.68
C ALA A 112 -27.45 0.26 -10.12
N VAL A 113 -28.11 -0.87 -10.38
CA VAL A 113 -28.56 -1.27 -11.73
C VAL A 113 -29.54 -0.24 -12.34
N ASP A 114 -30.28 0.46 -11.50
CA ASP A 114 -31.25 1.51 -11.89
C ASP A 114 -30.65 2.91 -11.93
N ALA A 115 -29.37 3.07 -11.59
CA ALA A 115 -28.70 4.36 -11.69
C ALA A 115 -28.33 4.66 -13.17
N PRO A 116 -28.33 5.94 -13.57
CA PRO A 116 -27.87 6.32 -14.90
C PRO A 116 -26.40 5.92 -15.13
N ASP A 117 -26.14 5.35 -16.31
CA ASP A 117 -24.77 5.14 -16.75
C ASP A 117 -24.01 6.45 -16.89
N ALA A 118 -22.75 6.46 -16.48
CA ALA A 118 -21.88 7.60 -16.64
C ALA A 118 -20.43 7.14 -16.78
N ASP A 119 -19.75 7.73 -17.75
CA ASP A 119 -18.31 7.60 -17.90
C ASP A 119 -17.61 8.73 -17.15
N PHE A 120 -16.70 8.36 -16.24
CA PHE A 120 -16.00 9.31 -15.43
C PHE A 120 -14.52 9.41 -15.81
N THR A 121 -14.06 10.62 -15.99
CA THR A 121 -12.60 10.88 -16.01
C THR A 121 -12.03 10.86 -14.59
N LYS A 122 -10.73 10.62 -14.48
CA LYS A 122 -10.04 10.67 -13.17
C LYS A 122 -10.10 12.06 -12.53
N GLU A 123 -10.14 13.12 -13.34
CA GLU A 123 -10.29 14.48 -12.85
C GLU A 123 -11.69 14.73 -12.26
N GLN A 124 -12.75 14.28 -12.92
CA GLN A 124 -14.11 14.37 -12.40
C GLN A 124 -14.26 13.61 -11.08
N LEU A 125 -13.68 12.41 -10.98
CA LEU A 125 -13.66 11.64 -9.73
C LEU A 125 -12.86 12.35 -8.63
N TRP A 126 -11.73 12.97 -8.98
CA TRP A 126 -10.97 13.77 -8.02
C TRP A 126 -11.77 14.98 -7.56
N ARG A 127 -12.41 15.72 -8.47
CA ARG A 127 -13.27 16.88 -8.13
C ARG A 127 -14.44 16.48 -7.24
N ALA A 128 -15.01 15.29 -7.42
CA ALA A 128 -16.10 14.79 -6.59
C ALA A 128 -15.69 14.49 -5.14
N LEU A 129 -14.42 14.11 -4.90
CA LEU A 129 -13.94 13.55 -3.63
C LEU A 129 -12.96 14.43 -2.87
N ALA A 130 -12.29 15.36 -3.54
CA ALA A 130 -11.28 16.21 -2.92
C ALA A 130 -11.94 17.19 -1.93
N HIS A 131 -11.26 17.44 -0.81
CA HIS A 131 -11.68 18.47 0.16
C HIS A 131 -11.62 19.89 -0.43
N GLU A 132 -10.57 20.11 -1.24
CA GLU A 132 -10.36 21.36 -1.98
C GLU A 132 -10.18 21.06 -3.46
N VAL A 133 -10.72 21.91 -4.30
CA VAL A 133 -10.65 21.80 -5.76
C VAL A 133 -10.12 23.08 -6.38
N ASP A 134 -9.49 22.94 -7.55
CA ASP A 134 -9.02 24.06 -8.35
C ASP A 134 -10.19 24.65 -9.15
N VAL A 135 -10.47 25.92 -8.90
CA VAL A 135 -11.39 26.73 -9.68
C VAL A 135 -10.64 28.00 -10.10
N ASP A 136 -10.50 28.22 -11.37
CA ASP A 136 -9.79 29.37 -11.95
C ASP A 136 -8.36 29.58 -11.40
N GLY A 137 -7.63 28.46 -11.20
CA GLY A 137 -6.26 28.48 -10.70
C GLY A 137 -6.12 28.73 -9.20
N LYS A 138 -7.22 28.71 -8.44
CA LYS A 138 -7.22 28.84 -6.99
C LYS A 138 -7.84 27.60 -6.34
N LEU A 139 -7.19 27.11 -5.26
CA LEU A 139 -7.80 26.07 -4.44
C LEU A 139 -8.87 26.70 -3.53
N ILE A 140 -10.07 26.16 -3.62
CA ILE A 140 -11.19 26.51 -2.77
C ILE A 140 -11.80 25.26 -2.15
N LYS A 141 -12.47 25.41 -1.03
CA LYS A 141 -13.27 24.32 -0.47
C LYS A 141 -14.22 23.78 -1.55
N ASN A 142 -14.28 22.47 -1.69
CA ASN A 142 -15.06 21.82 -2.73
C ASN A 142 -16.55 22.25 -2.67
N PRO A 143 -17.06 22.93 -3.71
CA PRO A 143 -18.43 23.39 -3.75
C PRO A 143 -19.41 22.36 -4.34
N TYR A 144 -18.88 21.28 -4.99
CA TYR A 144 -19.70 20.35 -5.76
C TYR A 144 -20.48 19.40 -4.84
N THR A 145 -21.77 19.33 -5.05
CA THR A 145 -22.70 18.44 -4.35
C THR A 145 -23.37 17.45 -5.29
N LYS A 146 -23.40 17.77 -6.59
CA LYS A 146 -24.00 16.96 -7.64
C LYS A 146 -22.98 16.73 -8.77
N TRP A 147 -23.13 15.62 -9.46
CA TRP A 147 -22.26 15.25 -10.56
C TRP A 147 -22.27 16.25 -11.70
N ASN A 148 -23.47 16.75 -12.10
CA ASN A 148 -23.60 17.73 -13.18
C ASN A 148 -23.08 19.14 -12.83
N GLU A 149 -22.73 19.39 -11.58
CA GLU A 149 -22.03 20.61 -11.18
C GLU A 149 -20.53 20.55 -11.49
N ILE A 150 -19.98 19.33 -11.62
CA ILE A 150 -18.60 19.10 -12.02
C ILE A 150 -18.47 19.17 -13.53
N ASP A 151 -19.42 18.56 -14.24
CA ASP A 151 -19.52 18.54 -15.69
C ASP A 151 -20.97 18.37 -16.10
N ALA A 152 -21.46 19.24 -17.00
CA ALA A 152 -22.86 19.27 -17.43
C ALA A 152 -23.31 17.97 -18.16
N SER A 153 -22.38 17.18 -18.67
CA SER A 153 -22.65 15.88 -19.31
C SER A 153 -22.97 14.78 -18.30
N LEU A 154 -22.63 14.98 -17.03
CA LEU A 154 -22.86 14.00 -15.98
C LEU A 154 -24.31 14.08 -15.43
N PRO A 155 -24.82 13.01 -14.82
CA PRO A 155 -26.18 12.96 -14.31
C PRO A 155 -26.47 14.05 -13.25
N ASN A 156 -27.67 14.62 -13.28
CA ASN A 156 -28.12 15.51 -12.22
C ASN A 156 -28.51 14.69 -10.97
N LYS A 157 -27.53 14.12 -10.33
CA LYS A 157 -27.62 13.30 -9.12
C LYS A 157 -26.65 13.79 -8.07
N LYS A 158 -27.03 13.65 -6.80
CA LYS A 158 -26.15 13.93 -5.67
C LYS A 158 -24.92 13.01 -5.72
N ILE A 159 -23.77 13.57 -5.34
CA ILE A 159 -22.54 12.80 -5.21
C ILE A 159 -22.64 11.98 -3.92
N GLU A 160 -22.76 10.67 -4.07
CA GLU A 160 -22.74 9.69 -2.98
C GLU A 160 -21.74 8.60 -3.35
N ILE A 161 -20.73 8.41 -2.51
CA ILE A 161 -19.62 7.51 -2.82
C ILE A 161 -19.36 6.61 -1.63
N LEU A 162 -19.37 5.32 -1.89
CA LEU A 162 -18.89 4.30 -0.97
C LEU A 162 -17.44 3.97 -1.32
N ILE A 163 -16.55 4.11 -0.39
CA ILE A 163 -15.12 3.88 -0.61
C ILE A 163 -14.55 3.02 0.52
N ALA A 164 -13.56 2.19 0.16
CA ALA A 164 -12.87 1.35 1.12
C ALA A 164 -12.18 2.17 2.24
N PRO A 165 -12.09 1.63 3.47
CA PRO A 165 -11.48 2.33 4.61
C PRO A 165 -9.98 2.60 4.37
N PRO A 166 -9.37 3.55 5.11
CA PRO A 166 -7.97 3.93 4.92
C PRO A 166 -6.96 2.79 5.08
N THR A 167 -7.31 1.73 5.80
CA THR A 167 -6.49 0.53 6.01
C THR A 167 -6.54 -0.46 4.85
N SER A 168 -7.42 -0.25 3.87
CA SER A 168 -7.60 -1.13 2.72
C SER A 168 -6.56 -0.86 1.63
N GLY A 169 -6.01 -1.93 1.04
CA GLY A 169 -5.17 -1.85 -0.15
C GLY A 169 -5.90 -1.25 -1.35
N THR A 170 -7.21 -1.51 -1.49
CA THR A 170 -8.07 -0.89 -2.51
C THR A 170 -8.11 0.63 -2.35
N ARG A 171 -8.18 1.14 -1.12
CA ARG A 171 -8.13 2.59 -0.86
C ARG A 171 -6.77 3.18 -1.23
N ASP A 172 -5.68 2.50 -0.93
CA ASP A 172 -4.33 2.95 -1.29
C ASP A 172 -4.13 2.96 -2.81
N ALA A 173 -4.60 1.94 -3.51
CA ALA A 173 -4.60 1.88 -4.97
C ALA A 173 -5.51 2.98 -5.58
N TRP A 174 -6.70 3.22 -5.05
CA TRP A 174 -7.58 4.32 -5.45
C TRP A 174 -6.87 5.67 -5.33
N ASN A 175 -6.25 5.94 -4.17
CA ASN A 175 -5.53 7.18 -3.95
C ASN A 175 -4.37 7.36 -4.95
N SER A 176 -3.68 6.29 -5.32
CA SER A 176 -2.57 6.34 -6.27
C SER A 176 -3.02 6.47 -7.73
N LEU A 177 -4.00 5.66 -8.15
CA LEU A 177 -4.38 5.50 -9.55
C LEU A 177 -5.44 6.51 -10.02
N VAL A 178 -6.29 6.97 -9.10
CA VAL A 178 -7.39 7.90 -9.39
C VAL A 178 -7.09 9.27 -8.81
N MET A 179 -7.04 9.41 -7.49
CA MET A 179 -6.90 10.71 -6.85
C MET A 179 -5.59 11.41 -7.24
N GLY A 180 -4.45 10.71 -7.14
CA GLY A 180 -3.14 11.27 -7.51
C GLY A 180 -2.98 11.56 -9.01
N LYS A 181 -3.69 10.86 -9.88
CA LYS A 181 -3.66 11.08 -11.34
C LYS A 181 -4.67 12.13 -11.80
N GLY A 182 -5.84 12.19 -11.14
CA GLY A 182 -6.89 13.15 -11.42
C GLY A 182 -6.68 14.53 -10.81
N CYS A 183 -5.79 14.65 -9.82
CA CYS A 183 -5.47 15.89 -9.14
C CYS A 183 -4.99 16.98 -10.12
N SER A 184 -5.50 18.22 -9.97
CA SER A 184 -5.07 19.35 -10.77
C SER A 184 -3.58 19.69 -10.59
N LYS A 185 -2.97 20.39 -11.55
CA LYS A 185 -1.58 20.85 -11.44
C LYS A 185 -1.39 21.78 -10.25
N THR A 186 -2.33 22.70 -10.02
CA THR A 186 -2.33 23.63 -8.88
C THR A 186 -2.34 22.89 -7.56
N ALA A 187 -3.23 21.91 -7.40
CA ALA A 187 -3.27 21.10 -6.19
C ALA A 187 -1.98 20.28 -5.99
N LYS A 188 -1.41 19.71 -7.06
CA LYS A 188 -0.14 18.97 -6.99
C LYS A 188 1.06 19.81 -6.55
N SER A 189 1.07 21.10 -6.85
CA SER A 189 2.18 21.98 -6.49
C SER A 189 2.20 22.37 -5.01
N LEU A 190 1.14 22.07 -4.27
CA LEU A 190 0.97 22.41 -2.86
C LEU A 190 1.19 21.21 -1.91
N TYR A 191 1.32 20.00 -2.44
CA TYR A 191 1.55 18.74 -1.73
C TYR A 191 2.75 17.98 -2.31
#